data_9a9a940ce72b139a8546b285ec350859
#
_entry.id   9a9a940ce72b139a8546b285ec350859
#
_cell.length_a   1.000
_cell.length_b   1.000
_cell.length_c   1.000
_cell.angle_alpha   90.00
_cell.angle_beta   90.00
_cell.angle_gamma   90.00
#
_symmetry.space_group_name_H-M   'P 1'
#
loop_
_entity.id
_entity.type
_entity.pdbx_description
1 polymer ?
#
loop_
_entity_poly.entity_id
_entity_poly.type
_entity_poly.pdbx_seq_one_letter_code
_entity_poly.pdbx_strand_id
1 'polypeptide(L)'
;MAYPFPVKLPTWFAPWRLDRAIDARLRDDFMAAVIATLLLIPQSLAYAVLAGMPAHLGLYASVFPLLAYAAFGRSPVLAVGPVALTSIMTLEALQGYAVPGSPEWIAAAILLALASGALLFLMGLLRLGFLAQLLSHPVMSGFISGTALLIVLSQLKALSGIPVEGKTALELITSLVVHVEQAQATTLAVGIMSVLLMLLGRRFIRTWLGKTRLHSTTCDLIARAVPLVVVGLATIGLIASGQATATPTVGSIPSGLPSLALPSLNLNGLQGLLISAVLIGLVGFIESVSMAQTVARRYKVAVDPDAELRGLGAANLASGLIGAFPVTGGLTRTVVNMDAGARSPVSSLFSAGLLLLVVLGAGDSLSHLPLAALAALIVVAVSTLFDIKGLVRAWQFDRMDGASWLITFLGVLSLGLEAGIIMGIALSAAGLLWRMSRPHIAVLGRIPCSEHFRNVQRHHVETLPHTIFLRIDGNLFFGNWARIREVIGARIEQHSGQIEHLVLNLASVNDIDTTALEGILGLQEDLQEDGVSLCLAEIRGPVGDKLKGHLHGIPVYLSSHEAYEALMERPA
;
A
#
# COMPACT_ATOMS: atom_id res chain seq x y z
N MET A 1 32.23 13.21 -27.12
CA MET A 1 31.44 13.25 -28.35
C MET A 1 29.96 13.34 -27.95
N ALA A 2 29.32 14.47 -28.19
CA ALA A 2 27.91 14.67 -27.92
C ALA A 2 27.10 14.05 -29.06
N TYR A 3 26.14 13.22 -28.73
CA TYR A 3 25.22 12.65 -29.72
C TYR A 3 24.32 13.75 -30.29
N PRO A 4 24.11 13.83 -31.60
CA PRO A 4 23.52 14.97 -32.30
C PRO A 4 22.00 14.99 -32.42
N PHE A 5 21.24 14.42 -31.48
CA PHE A 5 19.78 14.52 -31.48
C PHE A 5 19.25 14.93 -30.11
N PRO A 6 18.99 16.24 -29.89
CA PRO A 6 18.15 16.63 -28.77
C PRO A 6 16.66 16.44 -29.16
N VAL A 7 16.20 15.18 -29.21
CA VAL A 7 14.76 14.96 -29.08
C VAL A 7 14.44 15.37 -27.66
N LYS A 8 13.86 16.56 -27.47
CA LYS A 8 13.26 16.97 -26.20
C LYS A 8 12.07 16.06 -25.95
N LEU A 9 12.35 14.89 -25.35
CA LEU A 9 11.30 14.01 -24.85
C LEU A 9 10.44 14.82 -23.86
N PRO A 10 9.12 14.66 -23.90
CA PRO A 10 8.24 15.33 -22.96
C PRO A 10 8.70 15.10 -21.52
N THR A 11 8.52 16.07 -20.63
CA THR A 11 8.97 16.02 -19.23
C THR A 11 8.35 14.87 -18.41
N TRP A 12 7.31 14.23 -18.93
CA TRP A 12 6.65 13.05 -18.35
C TRP A 12 7.30 11.72 -18.79
N PHE A 13 8.12 11.71 -19.84
CA PHE A 13 8.95 10.58 -20.19
C PHE A 13 10.22 10.67 -19.32
N ALA A 14 10.47 9.71 -18.44
CA ALA A 14 11.64 9.73 -17.57
C ALA A 14 12.91 9.49 -18.42
N PRO A 15 13.67 10.53 -18.78
CA PRO A 15 14.91 10.31 -19.48
C PRO A 15 15.90 9.75 -18.45
N TRP A 16 16.36 8.57 -18.71
CA TRP A 16 17.51 7.98 -18.07
C TRP A 16 18.69 8.91 -18.31
N ARG A 17 19.16 9.61 -17.30
CA ARG A 17 20.46 10.25 -17.37
C ARG A 17 21.49 9.12 -17.33
N LEU A 18 21.89 8.66 -18.51
CA LEU A 18 23.04 7.84 -18.75
C LEU A 18 24.30 8.68 -18.47
N ASP A 19 24.61 8.90 -17.18
CA ASP A 19 25.84 9.55 -16.80
C ASP A 19 27.03 8.59 -16.92
N ARG A 20 28.20 9.13 -17.20
CA ARG A 20 29.45 8.52 -17.65
C ARG A 20 30.09 7.40 -16.79
N ALA A 21 29.38 6.83 -15.83
CA ALA A 21 29.87 5.68 -15.06
C ALA A 21 29.21 4.35 -15.53
N ILE A 22 29.01 4.22 -16.84
CA ILE A 22 28.18 3.15 -17.45
C ILE A 22 28.78 1.76 -17.24
N ASP A 23 30.08 1.55 -17.43
CA ASP A 23 30.64 0.19 -17.55
C ASP A 23 30.61 -0.63 -16.25
N ALA A 24 30.99 -0.05 -15.10
CA ALA A 24 30.94 -0.77 -13.83
C ALA A 24 29.51 -0.99 -13.33
N ARG A 25 28.60 -0.04 -13.61
CA ARG A 25 27.18 -0.14 -13.25
C ARG A 25 26.46 -1.17 -14.10
N LEU A 26 26.77 -1.28 -15.40
CA LEU A 26 26.18 -2.28 -16.29
C LEU A 26 26.47 -3.71 -15.84
N ARG A 27 27.69 -3.97 -15.35
CA ARG A 27 28.05 -5.28 -14.82
C ARG A 27 27.23 -5.62 -13.56
N ASP A 28 27.12 -4.68 -12.63
CA ASP A 28 26.33 -4.87 -11.41
C ASP A 28 24.84 -5.09 -11.75
N ASP A 29 24.29 -4.28 -12.65
CA ASP A 29 22.90 -4.39 -13.12
C ASP A 29 22.65 -5.70 -13.88
N PHE A 30 23.59 -6.18 -14.70
CA PHE A 30 23.46 -7.47 -15.39
C PHE A 30 23.50 -8.64 -14.39
N MET A 31 24.43 -8.63 -13.43
CA MET A 31 24.51 -9.68 -12.41
C MET A 31 23.23 -9.70 -11.54
N ALA A 32 22.73 -8.53 -11.17
CA ALA A 32 21.47 -8.41 -10.46
C ALA A 32 20.30 -8.96 -11.29
N ALA A 33 20.27 -8.67 -12.58
CA ALA A 33 19.26 -9.17 -13.49
C ALA A 33 19.26 -10.69 -13.61
N VAL A 34 20.44 -11.33 -13.72
CA VAL A 34 20.55 -12.80 -13.76
C VAL A 34 19.96 -13.42 -12.50
N ILE A 35 20.34 -12.89 -11.32
CA ILE A 35 19.86 -13.41 -10.03
C ILE A 35 18.35 -13.18 -9.89
N ALA A 36 17.88 -11.97 -10.22
CA ALA A 36 16.46 -11.65 -10.17
C ALA A 36 15.66 -12.57 -11.11
N THR A 37 16.10 -12.75 -12.35
CA THR A 37 15.42 -13.57 -13.36
C THR A 37 15.26 -15.02 -12.91
N LEU A 38 16.30 -15.64 -12.33
CA LEU A 38 16.21 -17.00 -11.82
C LEU A 38 15.09 -17.19 -10.77
N LEU A 39 14.87 -16.17 -9.95
CA LEU A 39 13.80 -16.20 -8.94
C LEU A 39 12.44 -15.82 -9.54
N LEU A 40 12.45 -14.96 -10.56
CA LEU A 40 11.21 -14.47 -11.18
C LEU A 40 10.51 -15.56 -11.98
N ILE A 41 11.23 -16.50 -12.60
CA ILE A 41 10.63 -17.55 -13.44
C ILE A 41 9.56 -18.35 -12.66
N PRO A 42 9.90 -19.08 -11.57
CA PRO A 42 8.88 -19.87 -10.86
C PRO A 42 7.83 -18.99 -10.18
N GLN A 43 8.19 -17.79 -9.71
CA GLN A 43 7.24 -16.86 -9.12
C GLN A 43 6.20 -16.36 -10.11
N SER A 44 6.62 -16.03 -11.33
CA SER A 44 5.73 -15.52 -12.37
C SER A 44 4.72 -16.57 -12.80
N LEU A 45 5.17 -17.82 -12.98
CA LEU A 45 4.29 -18.97 -13.26
C LEU A 45 3.29 -19.19 -12.11
N ALA A 46 3.79 -19.18 -10.87
CA ALA A 46 2.98 -19.40 -9.67
C ALA A 46 1.89 -18.32 -9.51
N TYR A 47 2.21 -17.05 -9.73
CA TYR A 47 1.25 -15.96 -9.58
C TYR A 47 0.22 -15.91 -10.72
N ALA A 48 0.56 -16.36 -11.93
CA ALA A 48 -0.43 -16.56 -12.98
C ALA A 48 -1.45 -17.64 -12.58
N VAL A 49 -0.98 -18.78 -12.09
CA VAL A 49 -1.86 -19.86 -11.58
C VAL A 49 -2.72 -19.37 -10.42
N LEU A 50 -2.16 -18.58 -9.50
CA LEU A 50 -2.91 -17.95 -8.41
C LEU A 50 -4.03 -17.03 -8.93
N ALA A 51 -3.81 -16.33 -10.05
CA ALA A 51 -4.81 -15.50 -10.70
C ALA A 51 -5.84 -16.29 -11.53
N GLY A 52 -5.77 -17.63 -11.54
CA GLY A 52 -6.60 -18.48 -12.40
C GLY A 52 -6.23 -18.40 -13.89
N MET A 53 -5.05 -17.86 -14.19
CA MET A 53 -4.54 -17.70 -15.57
C MET A 53 -3.64 -18.88 -15.96
N PRO A 54 -3.54 -19.21 -17.26
CA PRO A 54 -2.49 -20.10 -17.73
C PRO A 54 -1.11 -19.62 -17.28
N ALA A 55 -0.29 -20.54 -16.76
CA ALA A 55 0.97 -20.19 -16.10
C ALA A 55 1.93 -19.38 -16.99
N HIS A 56 2.00 -19.69 -18.29
CA HIS A 56 2.89 -18.98 -19.24
C HIS A 56 2.60 -17.47 -19.35
N LEU A 57 1.34 -17.04 -19.12
CA LEU A 57 0.98 -15.63 -19.14
C LEU A 57 1.67 -14.84 -18.01
N GLY A 58 2.06 -15.51 -16.93
CA GLY A 58 2.87 -14.91 -15.87
C GLY A 58 4.28 -14.51 -16.33
N LEU A 59 4.89 -15.29 -17.23
CA LEU A 59 6.17 -14.93 -17.82
C LEU A 59 6.04 -13.70 -18.72
N TYR A 60 5.03 -13.66 -19.57
CA TYR A 60 4.74 -12.48 -20.40
C TYR A 60 4.46 -11.23 -19.55
N ALA A 61 3.64 -11.37 -18.50
CA ALA A 61 3.37 -10.30 -17.54
C ALA A 61 4.61 -9.84 -16.76
N SER A 62 5.72 -10.58 -16.82
CA SER A 62 6.99 -10.20 -16.20
C SER A 62 7.98 -9.57 -17.19
N VAL A 63 7.73 -9.60 -18.51
CA VAL A 63 8.60 -9.02 -19.56
C VAL A 63 8.13 -7.62 -19.94
N PHE A 64 6.98 -7.53 -20.59
CA PHE A 64 6.53 -6.27 -21.21
C PHE A 64 6.13 -5.19 -20.20
N PRO A 65 5.43 -5.50 -19.10
CA PRO A 65 5.16 -4.51 -18.07
C PRO A 65 6.43 -3.93 -17.44
N LEU A 66 7.47 -4.77 -17.27
CA LEU A 66 8.74 -4.33 -16.74
C LEU A 66 9.43 -3.31 -17.66
N LEU A 67 9.37 -3.55 -18.99
CA LEU A 67 9.88 -2.60 -20.01
C LEU A 67 9.07 -1.30 -20.01
N ALA A 68 7.75 -1.38 -19.95
CA ALA A 68 6.87 -0.22 -19.90
C ALA A 68 7.10 0.63 -18.63
N TYR A 69 7.20 -0.04 -17.46
CA TYR A 69 7.52 0.67 -16.23
C TYR A 69 8.91 1.32 -16.30
N ALA A 70 9.88 0.63 -16.85
CA ALA A 70 11.22 1.18 -17.04
C ALA A 70 11.21 2.46 -17.88
N ALA A 71 10.29 2.62 -18.82
CA ALA A 71 10.17 3.81 -19.66
C ALA A 71 9.45 4.99 -18.97
N PHE A 72 8.46 4.72 -18.11
CA PHE A 72 7.57 5.74 -17.55
C PHE A 72 7.73 5.94 -16.04
N GLY A 73 8.23 4.95 -15.30
CA GLY A 73 8.47 5.02 -13.86
C GLY A 73 9.77 5.75 -13.51
N ARG A 74 9.93 6.10 -12.22
CA ARG A 74 11.12 6.82 -11.73
C ARG A 74 11.94 6.06 -10.70
N SER A 75 11.40 5.02 -10.10
CA SER A 75 12.15 4.25 -9.12
C SER A 75 13.28 3.46 -9.80
N PRO A 76 14.54 3.58 -9.34
CA PRO A 76 15.70 3.06 -10.07
C PRO A 76 15.78 1.54 -10.15
N VAL A 77 15.17 0.82 -9.21
CA VAL A 77 15.30 -0.64 -9.10
C VAL A 77 14.00 -1.35 -8.77
N LEU A 78 12.87 -0.65 -8.83
CA LEU A 78 11.55 -1.25 -8.61
C LEU A 78 11.27 -2.27 -9.72
N ALA A 79 10.97 -3.50 -9.34
CA ALA A 79 10.66 -4.57 -10.27
C ALA A 79 9.15 -4.78 -10.34
N VAL A 80 8.54 -4.38 -11.47
CA VAL A 80 7.12 -4.51 -11.75
C VAL A 80 6.81 -5.84 -12.45
N GLY A 81 5.72 -6.47 -12.07
CA GLY A 81 5.25 -7.72 -12.67
C GLY A 81 4.16 -8.38 -11.82
N PRO A 82 3.82 -9.65 -12.06
CA PRO A 82 2.87 -10.39 -11.24
C PRO A 82 3.32 -10.47 -9.78
N VAL A 83 2.40 -10.21 -8.87
CA VAL A 83 2.61 -10.39 -7.41
C VAL A 83 1.41 -11.10 -6.79
N ALA A 84 1.61 -11.72 -5.64
CA ALA A 84 0.58 -12.51 -4.97
C ALA A 84 -0.70 -11.70 -4.72
N LEU A 85 -0.56 -10.45 -4.28
CA LEU A 85 -1.68 -9.58 -3.92
C LEU A 85 -2.58 -9.28 -5.13
N THR A 86 -2.03 -8.76 -6.23
CA THR A 86 -2.82 -8.46 -7.42
C THR A 86 -3.34 -9.72 -8.11
N SER A 87 -2.62 -10.85 -8.00
CA SER A 87 -3.06 -12.13 -8.54
C SER A 87 -4.30 -12.67 -7.83
N ILE A 88 -4.32 -12.64 -6.48
CA ILE A 88 -5.49 -13.09 -5.72
C ILE A 88 -6.67 -12.13 -5.89
N MET A 89 -6.43 -10.82 -5.97
CA MET A 89 -7.48 -9.84 -6.27
C MET A 89 -8.07 -10.06 -7.67
N THR A 90 -7.24 -10.41 -8.67
CA THR A 90 -7.72 -10.78 -10.01
C THR A 90 -8.57 -12.05 -9.94
N LEU A 91 -8.14 -13.07 -9.20
CA LEU A 91 -8.93 -14.29 -8.99
C LEU A 91 -10.31 -13.97 -8.39
N GLU A 92 -10.34 -13.19 -7.30
CA GLU A 92 -11.59 -12.85 -6.59
C GLU A 92 -12.52 -11.99 -7.47
N ALA A 93 -11.98 -11.01 -8.18
CA ALA A 93 -12.75 -10.15 -9.08
C ALA A 93 -13.46 -10.92 -10.21
N LEU A 94 -12.85 -12.01 -10.66
CA LEU A 94 -13.37 -12.84 -11.75
C LEU A 94 -14.18 -14.04 -11.29
N GLN A 95 -14.16 -14.38 -9.99
CA GLN A 95 -14.96 -15.46 -9.43
C GLN A 95 -16.45 -15.19 -9.60
N GLY A 96 -17.15 -16.15 -10.25
CA GLY A 96 -18.57 -16.03 -10.61
C GLY A 96 -18.81 -15.35 -11.95
N TYR A 97 -17.76 -14.81 -12.61
CA TYR A 97 -17.86 -14.24 -13.95
C TYR A 97 -17.58 -15.29 -15.05
N ALA A 98 -16.55 -16.09 -14.88
CA ALA A 98 -16.16 -17.15 -15.80
C ALA A 98 -15.45 -18.30 -15.06
N VAL A 99 -15.14 -19.38 -15.78
CA VAL A 99 -14.35 -20.50 -15.24
C VAL A 99 -12.86 -20.18 -15.35
N PRO A 100 -12.06 -20.36 -14.28
CA PRO A 100 -10.62 -20.13 -14.33
C PRO A 100 -9.94 -20.84 -15.51
N GLY A 101 -9.11 -20.11 -16.25
CA GLY A 101 -8.41 -20.60 -17.43
C GLY A 101 -9.21 -20.62 -18.73
N SER A 102 -10.52 -20.31 -18.70
CA SER A 102 -11.34 -20.19 -19.91
C SER A 102 -10.97 -18.95 -20.74
N PRO A 103 -11.30 -18.92 -22.05
CA PRO A 103 -11.09 -17.73 -22.88
C PRO A 103 -11.78 -16.48 -22.33
N GLU A 104 -12.97 -16.64 -21.74
CA GLU A 104 -13.75 -15.56 -21.12
C GLU A 104 -13.05 -15.03 -19.86
N TRP A 105 -12.44 -15.92 -19.05
CA TRP A 105 -11.64 -15.54 -17.90
C TRP A 105 -10.43 -14.71 -18.31
N ILE A 106 -9.71 -15.19 -19.33
CA ILE A 106 -8.53 -14.49 -19.87
C ILE A 106 -8.93 -13.12 -20.41
N ALA A 107 -10.03 -13.03 -21.19
CA ALA A 107 -10.53 -11.77 -21.72
C ALA A 107 -10.90 -10.78 -20.61
N ALA A 108 -11.56 -11.23 -19.54
CA ALA A 108 -11.90 -10.40 -18.39
C ALA A 108 -10.67 -9.95 -17.61
N ALA A 109 -9.65 -10.79 -17.43
CA ALA A 109 -8.38 -10.42 -16.81
C ALA A 109 -7.62 -9.36 -17.63
N ILE A 110 -7.64 -9.46 -18.95
CA ILE A 110 -7.10 -8.44 -19.86
C ILE A 110 -7.84 -7.11 -19.68
N LEU A 111 -9.17 -7.13 -19.63
CA LEU A 111 -9.97 -5.93 -19.38
C LEU A 111 -9.65 -5.29 -18.02
N LEU A 112 -9.47 -6.08 -16.96
CA LEU A 112 -9.03 -5.59 -15.66
C LEU A 112 -7.66 -4.91 -15.74
N ALA A 113 -6.70 -5.51 -16.46
CA ALA A 113 -5.37 -4.93 -16.64
C ALA A 113 -5.43 -3.60 -17.43
N LEU A 114 -6.20 -3.58 -18.53
CA LEU A 114 -6.36 -2.37 -19.35
C LEU A 114 -7.10 -1.26 -18.58
N ALA A 115 -8.18 -1.59 -17.87
CA ALA A 115 -8.97 -0.63 -17.11
C ALA A 115 -8.17 -0.05 -15.93
N SER A 116 -7.51 -0.90 -15.14
CA SER A 116 -6.65 -0.44 -14.04
C SER A 116 -5.45 0.34 -14.57
N GLY A 117 -4.85 -0.08 -15.69
CA GLY A 117 -3.76 0.62 -16.35
C GLY A 117 -4.15 2.00 -16.85
N ALA A 118 -5.28 2.12 -17.55
CA ALA A 118 -5.80 3.40 -18.03
C ALA A 118 -6.14 4.34 -16.86
N LEU A 119 -6.78 3.82 -15.81
CA LEU A 119 -7.10 4.58 -14.60
C LEU A 119 -5.83 5.14 -13.95
N LEU A 120 -4.84 4.28 -13.65
CA LEU A 120 -3.60 4.70 -13.00
C LEU A 120 -2.83 5.72 -13.85
N PHE A 121 -2.76 5.49 -15.18
CA PHE A 121 -2.08 6.40 -16.08
C PHE A 121 -2.76 7.78 -16.09
N LEU A 122 -4.09 7.82 -16.16
CA LEU A 122 -4.88 9.04 -16.10
C LEU A 122 -4.71 9.75 -14.75
N MET A 123 -4.77 9.01 -13.63
CA MET A 123 -4.52 9.57 -12.29
C MET A 123 -3.11 10.20 -12.21
N GLY A 124 -2.10 9.57 -12.80
CA GLY A 124 -0.75 10.10 -12.85
C GLY A 124 -0.62 11.37 -13.73
N LEU A 125 -1.42 11.52 -14.78
CA LEU A 125 -1.52 12.74 -15.58
C LEU A 125 -2.23 13.87 -14.80
N LEU A 126 -3.28 13.53 -14.06
CA LEU A 126 -4.04 14.46 -13.22
C LEU A 126 -3.34 14.79 -11.89
N ARG A 127 -2.14 14.26 -11.65
CA ARG A 127 -1.33 14.48 -10.43
C ARG A 127 -2.04 14.04 -9.14
N LEU A 128 -2.72 12.92 -9.19
CA LEU A 128 -3.44 12.34 -8.05
C LEU A 128 -2.56 11.42 -7.18
N GLY A 129 -1.24 11.51 -7.27
CA GLY A 129 -0.30 10.69 -6.50
C GLY A 129 -0.42 10.86 -4.97
N PHE A 130 -1.00 11.97 -4.50
CA PHE A 130 -1.28 12.20 -3.08
C PHE A 130 -2.27 11.17 -2.50
N LEU A 131 -3.08 10.50 -3.34
CA LEU A 131 -4.02 9.46 -2.90
C LEU A 131 -3.32 8.27 -2.23
N ALA A 132 -2.03 8.05 -2.51
CA ALA A 132 -1.23 7.05 -1.78
C ALA A 132 -1.17 7.30 -0.26
N GLN A 133 -1.42 8.54 0.18
CA GLN A 133 -1.39 8.95 1.58
C GLN A 133 -2.73 8.80 2.31
N LEU A 134 -3.82 8.51 1.58
CA LEU A 134 -5.17 8.39 2.17
C LEU A 134 -5.36 7.09 2.97
N LEU A 135 -4.57 6.06 2.67
CA LEU A 135 -4.60 4.82 3.43
C LEU A 135 -3.61 4.88 4.58
N SER A 136 -4.11 4.72 5.79
CA SER A 136 -3.24 4.66 6.97
C SER A 136 -2.41 3.37 6.97
N HIS A 137 -1.18 3.46 7.48
CA HIS A 137 -0.28 2.30 7.56
C HIS A 137 -0.89 1.10 8.32
N PRO A 138 -1.63 1.27 9.45
CA PRO A 138 -2.30 0.16 10.12
C PRO A 138 -3.33 -0.55 9.24
N VAL A 139 -4.16 0.19 8.50
CA VAL A 139 -5.16 -0.37 7.58
C VAL A 139 -4.47 -1.20 6.49
N MET A 140 -3.42 -0.67 5.86
CA MET A 140 -2.68 -1.41 4.83
C MET A 140 -2.00 -2.67 5.39
N SER A 141 -1.39 -2.59 6.57
CA SER A 141 -0.76 -3.75 7.21
C SER A 141 -1.79 -4.83 7.59
N GLY A 142 -2.98 -4.42 8.09
CA GLY A 142 -4.10 -5.33 8.36
C GLY A 142 -4.63 -6.01 7.09
N PHE A 143 -4.83 -5.23 6.03
CA PHE A 143 -5.25 -5.72 4.72
C PHE A 143 -4.25 -6.72 4.13
N ILE A 144 -2.97 -6.39 4.09
CA ILE A 144 -1.91 -7.27 3.56
C ILE A 144 -1.83 -8.56 4.39
N SER A 145 -1.93 -8.48 5.72
CA SER A 145 -1.90 -9.65 6.60
C SER A 145 -3.12 -10.56 6.42
N GLY A 146 -4.33 -9.99 6.27
CA GLY A 146 -5.55 -10.74 5.97
C GLY A 146 -5.47 -11.42 4.61
N THR A 147 -5.01 -10.69 3.60
CA THR A 147 -4.80 -11.22 2.25
C THR A 147 -3.76 -12.34 2.24
N ALA A 148 -2.66 -12.18 3.00
CA ALA A 148 -1.64 -13.21 3.11
C ALA A 148 -2.23 -14.54 3.64
N LEU A 149 -3.10 -14.47 4.64
CA LEU A 149 -3.78 -15.66 5.17
C LEU A 149 -4.76 -16.26 4.15
N LEU A 150 -5.55 -15.45 3.45
CA LEU A 150 -6.45 -15.92 2.38
C LEU A 150 -5.67 -16.62 1.25
N ILE A 151 -4.52 -16.05 0.84
CA ILE A 151 -3.65 -16.67 -0.17
C ILE A 151 -3.17 -18.03 0.33
N VAL A 152 -2.71 -18.15 1.58
CA VAL A 152 -2.28 -19.44 2.14
C VAL A 152 -3.41 -20.45 2.09
N LEU A 153 -4.63 -20.08 2.50
CA LEU A 153 -5.81 -20.95 2.47
C LEU A 153 -6.18 -21.35 1.03
N SER A 154 -6.14 -20.44 0.08
CA SER A 154 -6.42 -20.72 -1.33
C SER A 154 -5.40 -21.69 -1.97
N GLN A 155 -4.13 -21.63 -1.52
CA GLN A 155 -3.08 -22.52 -2.02
C GLN A 155 -3.20 -23.95 -1.49
N LEU A 156 -4.00 -24.20 -0.46
CA LEU A 156 -4.27 -25.57 0.01
C LEU A 156 -4.86 -26.45 -1.09
N LYS A 157 -5.64 -25.88 -2.03
CA LYS A 157 -6.10 -26.57 -3.24
C LYS A 157 -4.94 -27.19 -4.04
N ALA A 158 -3.96 -26.39 -4.40
CA ALA A 158 -2.83 -26.85 -5.22
C ALA A 158 -1.84 -27.72 -4.41
N LEU A 159 -1.72 -27.49 -3.10
CA LEU A 159 -0.84 -28.28 -2.22
C LEU A 159 -1.37 -29.68 -1.95
N SER A 160 -2.70 -29.85 -1.88
CA SER A 160 -3.33 -31.13 -1.47
C SER A 160 -4.05 -31.85 -2.62
N GLY A 161 -4.30 -31.18 -3.74
CA GLY A 161 -5.15 -31.68 -4.83
C GLY A 161 -6.64 -31.68 -4.51
N ILE A 162 -7.06 -31.09 -3.38
CA ILE A 162 -8.47 -30.99 -2.96
C ILE A 162 -9.14 -29.84 -3.74
N PRO A 163 -10.36 -30.01 -4.26
CA PRO A 163 -11.11 -28.94 -4.90
C PRO A 163 -11.64 -27.94 -3.86
N VAL A 164 -10.80 -26.98 -3.45
CA VAL A 164 -11.17 -25.91 -2.51
C VAL A 164 -11.71 -24.72 -3.28
N GLU A 165 -12.90 -24.23 -2.90
CA GLU A 165 -13.57 -23.08 -3.49
C GLU A 165 -14.10 -22.14 -2.41
N GLY A 166 -14.06 -20.83 -2.65
CA GLY A 166 -14.56 -19.80 -1.74
C GLY A 166 -13.83 -18.47 -1.88
N LYS A 167 -14.46 -17.40 -1.39
CA LYS A 167 -13.92 -16.02 -1.35
C LYS A 167 -13.47 -15.64 0.06
N THR A 168 -14.05 -16.23 1.08
CA THR A 168 -13.79 -15.93 2.48
C THR A 168 -12.99 -17.05 3.14
N ALA A 169 -12.31 -16.74 4.25
CA ALA A 169 -11.57 -17.74 4.99
C ALA A 169 -12.46 -18.89 5.48
N LEU A 170 -13.68 -18.57 5.89
CA LEU A 170 -14.65 -19.58 6.36
C LEU A 170 -15.08 -20.52 5.22
N GLU A 171 -15.39 -19.97 4.05
CA GLU A 171 -15.76 -20.77 2.87
C GLU A 171 -14.60 -21.70 2.44
N LEU A 172 -13.37 -21.18 2.39
CA LEU A 172 -12.19 -21.97 2.04
C LEU A 172 -11.95 -23.10 3.04
N ILE A 173 -12.07 -22.84 4.35
CA ILE A 173 -11.89 -23.85 5.39
C ILE A 173 -13.01 -24.88 5.34
N THR A 174 -14.27 -24.47 5.19
CA THR A 174 -15.40 -25.40 5.10
C THR A 174 -15.31 -26.25 3.84
N SER A 175 -14.97 -25.68 2.71
CA SER A 175 -14.73 -26.41 1.46
C SER A 175 -13.60 -27.44 1.60
N LEU A 176 -12.50 -27.08 2.28
CA LEU A 176 -11.39 -27.99 2.54
C LEU A 176 -11.81 -29.18 3.41
N VAL A 177 -12.57 -28.93 4.49
CA VAL A 177 -13.03 -29.98 5.42
C VAL A 177 -14.02 -30.92 4.72
N VAL A 178 -14.95 -30.40 3.94
CA VAL A 178 -15.96 -31.20 3.22
C VAL A 178 -15.32 -32.14 2.18
N HIS A 179 -14.24 -31.68 1.51
CA HIS A 179 -13.62 -32.46 0.44
C HIS A 179 -12.29 -33.10 0.84
N VAL A 180 -11.99 -33.23 2.14
CA VAL A 180 -10.71 -33.73 2.63
C VAL A 180 -10.40 -35.17 2.14
N GLU A 181 -11.43 -35.99 1.92
CA GLU A 181 -11.29 -37.36 1.40
C GLU A 181 -10.78 -37.42 -0.05
N GLN A 182 -10.88 -36.31 -0.80
CA GLN A 182 -10.40 -36.21 -2.17
C GLN A 182 -8.92 -35.82 -2.26
N ALA A 183 -8.21 -35.73 -1.13
CA ALA A 183 -6.81 -35.40 -1.09
C ALA A 183 -5.95 -36.41 -1.89
N GLN A 184 -5.13 -35.88 -2.80
CA GLN A 184 -4.19 -36.70 -3.56
C GLN A 184 -2.89 -36.87 -2.77
N ALA A 185 -2.61 -38.09 -2.31
CA ALA A 185 -1.43 -38.35 -1.46
C ALA A 185 -0.11 -37.92 -2.08
N THR A 186 0.08 -38.12 -3.39
CA THR A 186 1.28 -37.70 -4.13
C THR A 186 1.44 -36.20 -4.19
N THR A 187 0.36 -35.47 -4.53
CA THR A 187 0.31 -33.99 -4.60
C THR A 187 0.58 -33.41 -3.21
N LEU A 188 -0.05 -33.96 -2.17
CA LEU A 188 0.13 -33.53 -0.79
C LEU A 188 1.58 -33.76 -0.30
N ALA A 189 2.17 -34.94 -0.61
CA ALA A 189 3.55 -35.24 -0.25
C ALA A 189 4.54 -34.26 -0.92
N VAL A 190 4.37 -33.98 -2.21
CA VAL A 190 5.19 -32.99 -2.93
C VAL A 190 5.00 -31.59 -2.34
N GLY A 191 3.77 -31.20 -2.04
CA GLY A 191 3.45 -29.90 -1.46
C GLY A 191 4.10 -29.70 -0.09
N ILE A 192 3.85 -30.63 0.86
CA ILE A 192 4.42 -30.59 2.22
C ILE A 192 5.94 -30.64 2.17
N MET A 193 6.52 -31.56 1.39
CA MET A 193 7.96 -31.70 1.27
C MET A 193 8.59 -30.41 0.72
N SER A 194 7.96 -29.79 -0.29
CA SER A 194 8.44 -28.52 -0.85
C SER A 194 8.41 -27.39 0.17
N VAL A 195 7.31 -27.25 0.95
CA VAL A 195 7.21 -26.24 2.02
C VAL A 195 8.30 -26.48 3.07
N LEU A 196 8.44 -27.72 3.56
CA LEU A 196 9.44 -28.06 4.57
C LEU A 196 10.88 -27.80 4.07
N LEU A 197 11.20 -28.24 2.86
CA LEU A 197 12.53 -28.02 2.28
C LEU A 197 12.82 -26.54 2.07
N MET A 198 11.85 -25.73 1.66
CA MET A 198 12.02 -24.27 1.52
C MET A 198 12.25 -23.60 2.88
N LEU A 199 11.48 -23.95 3.91
CA LEU A 199 11.62 -23.38 5.25
C LEU A 199 12.93 -23.81 5.92
N LEU A 200 13.24 -25.10 5.89
CA LEU A 200 14.46 -25.65 6.45
C LEU A 200 15.69 -25.16 5.67
N GLY A 201 15.61 -25.16 4.35
CA GLY A 201 16.71 -24.71 3.48
C GLY A 201 17.07 -23.25 3.77
N ARG A 202 16.10 -22.34 3.89
CA ARG A 202 16.38 -20.95 4.27
C ARG A 202 17.08 -20.85 5.62
N ARG A 203 16.67 -21.64 6.62
CA ARG A 203 17.24 -21.61 7.97
C ARG A 203 18.63 -22.24 8.03
N PHE A 204 18.79 -23.46 7.48
CA PHE A 204 20.04 -24.22 7.57
C PHE A 204 21.12 -23.67 6.65
N ILE A 205 20.80 -23.33 5.41
CA ILE A 205 21.77 -22.81 4.44
C ILE A 205 22.38 -21.50 4.96
N ARG A 206 21.58 -20.58 5.51
CA ARG A 206 22.09 -19.33 6.08
C ARG A 206 23.04 -19.59 7.25
N THR A 207 22.69 -20.53 8.13
CA THR A 207 23.52 -20.89 9.31
C THR A 207 24.80 -21.63 8.90
N TRP A 208 24.70 -22.51 7.90
CA TRP A 208 25.84 -23.30 7.42
C TRP A 208 26.81 -22.48 6.59
N LEU A 209 26.30 -21.67 5.67
CA LEU A 209 27.11 -20.74 4.87
C LEU A 209 27.76 -19.65 5.72
N GLY A 210 27.12 -19.21 6.81
CA GLY A 210 27.71 -18.25 7.76
C GLY A 210 28.96 -18.79 8.49
N LYS A 211 29.21 -20.12 8.43
CA LYS A 211 30.45 -20.76 8.91
C LYS A 211 31.51 -20.87 7.84
N THR A 212 31.20 -20.56 6.59
CA THR A 212 32.12 -20.58 5.46
C THR A 212 32.80 -19.22 5.27
N ARG A 213 33.94 -19.19 4.53
CA ARG A 213 34.64 -17.94 4.20
C ARG A 213 33.97 -17.14 3.06
N LEU A 214 32.74 -17.49 2.69
CA LEU A 214 32.02 -16.80 1.63
C LEU A 214 31.54 -15.42 2.11
N HIS A 215 31.51 -14.49 1.19
CA HIS A 215 31.02 -13.14 1.47
C HIS A 215 29.52 -13.18 1.88
N SER A 216 29.12 -12.35 2.83
CA SER A 216 27.74 -12.35 3.36
C SER A 216 26.68 -12.20 2.25
N THR A 217 26.98 -11.40 1.23
CA THR A 217 26.11 -11.19 0.06
C THR A 217 25.90 -12.48 -0.73
N THR A 218 26.97 -13.30 -0.92
CA THR A 218 26.88 -14.59 -1.64
C THR A 218 26.05 -15.59 -0.82
N CYS A 219 26.22 -15.61 0.50
CA CYS A 219 25.43 -16.47 1.38
C CYS A 219 23.92 -16.13 1.32
N ASP A 220 23.58 -14.85 1.32
CA ASP A 220 22.21 -14.39 1.21
C ASP A 220 21.60 -14.71 -0.18
N LEU A 221 22.37 -14.62 -1.26
CA LEU A 221 21.94 -14.98 -2.60
C LEU A 221 21.65 -16.48 -2.72
N ILE A 222 22.54 -17.34 -2.21
CA ILE A 222 22.33 -18.79 -2.21
C ILE A 222 21.10 -19.16 -1.37
N ALA A 223 20.92 -18.54 -0.20
CA ALA A 223 19.74 -18.79 0.63
C ALA A 223 18.42 -18.37 -0.06
N ARG A 224 18.45 -17.35 -0.90
CA ARG A 224 17.28 -16.92 -1.70
C ARG A 224 17.01 -17.84 -2.90
N ALA A 225 18.03 -18.52 -3.44
CA ALA A 225 17.87 -19.48 -4.54
C ALA A 225 17.24 -20.81 -4.07
N VAL A 226 17.14 -21.07 -2.77
CA VAL A 226 16.53 -22.30 -2.20
C VAL A 226 15.18 -22.65 -2.84
N PRO A 227 14.23 -21.72 -3.00
CA PRO A 227 12.94 -22.07 -3.59
C PRO A 227 13.05 -22.61 -5.01
N LEU A 228 13.96 -22.04 -5.84
CA LEU A 228 14.20 -22.51 -7.20
C LEU A 228 14.76 -23.92 -7.20
N VAL A 229 15.74 -24.19 -6.33
CA VAL A 229 16.35 -25.52 -6.18
C VAL A 229 15.30 -26.55 -5.74
N VAL A 230 14.44 -26.19 -4.78
CA VAL A 230 13.37 -27.08 -4.29
C VAL A 230 12.35 -27.39 -5.39
N VAL A 231 11.93 -26.39 -6.17
CA VAL A 231 11.03 -26.61 -7.31
C VAL A 231 11.67 -27.52 -8.36
N GLY A 232 12.96 -27.29 -8.67
CA GLY A 232 13.72 -28.18 -9.58
C GLY A 232 13.82 -29.62 -9.07
N LEU A 233 14.16 -29.81 -7.79
CA LEU A 233 14.22 -31.14 -7.16
C LEU A 233 12.85 -31.83 -7.13
N ALA A 234 11.77 -31.11 -6.85
CA ALA A 234 10.42 -31.67 -6.90
C ALA A 234 10.05 -32.13 -8.32
N THR A 235 10.44 -31.36 -9.35
CA THR A 235 10.22 -31.73 -10.75
C THR A 235 11.01 -32.98 -11.14
N ILE A 236 12.31 -33.00 -10.84
CA ILE A 236 13.17 -34.16 -11.13
C ILE A 236 12.67 -35.40 -10.37
N GLY A 237 12.29 -35.28 -9.11
CA GLY A 237 11.76 -36.36 -8.29
C GLY A 237 10.47 -36.95 -8.85
N LEU A 238 9.55 -36.14 -9.35
CA LEU A 238 8.31 -36.59 -10.00
C LEU A 238 8.58 -37.30 -11.32
N ILE A 239 9.49 -36.79 -12.15
CA ILE A 239 9.85 -37.44 -13.41
C ILE A 239 10.52 -38.79 -13.12
N ALA A 240 11.48 -38.85 -12.19
CA ALA A 240 12.20 -40.06 -11.84
C ALA A 240 11.31 -41.14 -11.19
N SER A 241 10.27 -40.74 -10.45
CA SER A 241 9.30 -41.68 -9.85
C SER A 241 8.23 -42.15 -10.82
N GLY A 242 8.17 -41.67 -12.06
CA GLY A 242 7.14 -41.98 -13.03
C GLY A 242 5.75 -41.44 -12.70
N GLN A 243 5.64 -40.56 -11.68
CA GLN A 243 4.38 -40.01 -11.21
C GLN A 243 4.07 -38.63 -11.80
N ALA A 244 4.80 -38.20 -12.82
CA ALA A 244 4.60 -36.91 -13.47
C ALA A 244 3.19 -36.74 -14.09
N THR A 245 2.55 -37.85 -14.47
CA THR A 245 1.17 -37.84 -15.01
C THR A 245 0.09 -37.88 -13.93
N ALA A 246 0.44 -38.24 -12.71
CA ALA A 246 -0.49 -38.36 -11.57
C ALA A 246 -0.65 -37.05 -10.77
N THR A 247 0.23 -36.06 -11.01
CA THR A 247 0.22 -34.77 -10.29
C THR A 247 -0.04 -33.61 -11.27
N PRO A 248 -0.86 -32.61 -10.89
CA PRO A 248 -1.06 -31.44 -11.72
C PRO A 248 0.24 -30.66 -11.96
N THR A 249 0.55 -30.40 -13.21
CA THR A 249 1.73 -29.62 -13.64
C THR A 249 1.31 -28.32 -14.34
N VAL A 250 2.28 -27.46 -14.64
CA VAL A 250 2.09 -26.19 -15.33
C VAL A 250 1.45 -26.37 -16.71
N GLY A 251 1.70 -27.51 -17.37
CA GLY A 251 1.21 -27.81 -18.73
C GLY A 251 2.02 -27.11 -19.83
N SER A 252 1.57 -27.27 -21.08
CA SER A 252 2.29 -26.78 -22.25
C SER A 252 2.49 -25.26 -22.21
N ILE A 253 3.71 -24.81 -22.40
CA ILE A 253 4.05 -23.39 -22.55
C ILE A 253 4.27 -23.14 -24.04
N PRO A 254 3.43 -22.32 -24.71
CA PRO A 254 3.62 -21.98 -26.11
C PRO A 254 5.00 -21.35 -26.32
N SER A 255 5.74 -21.86 -27.30
CA SER A 255 6.99 -21.25 -27.75
C SER A 255 6.68 -20.05 -28.63
N GLY A 256 7.18 -18.86 -28.27
CA GLY A 256 7.05 -17.66 -29.09
C GLY A 256 6.66 -16.40 -28.32
N LEU A 257 6.54 -15.32 -29.06
CA LEU A 257 6.08 -14.04 -28.51
C LEU A 257 4.55 -14.08 -28.34
N PRO A 258 4.02 -13.39 -27.30
CA PRO A 258 2.58 -13.24 -27.17
C PRO A 258 2.00 -12.48 -28.37
N SER A 259 0.87 -12.92 -28.85
CA SER A 259 0.08 -12.14 -29.82
C SER A 259 -0.52 -10.94 -29.13
N LEU A 260 -0.60 -9.80 -29.81
CA LEU A 260 -1.37 -8.66 -29.31
C LEU A 260 -2.83 -9.08 -29.13
N ALA A 261 -3.29 -9.03 -27.90
CA ALA A 261 -4.63 -9.40 -27.53
C ALA A 261 -5.46 -8.12 -27.33
N LEU A 262 -6.30 -7.80 -28.31
CA LEU A 262 -7.37 -6.83 -28.12
C LEU A 262 -8.64 -7.63 -27.81
N PRO A 263 -9.11 -7.67 -26.56
CA PRO A 263 -10.35 -8.36 -26.24
C PRO A 263 -11.49 -7.66 -26.98
N SER A 264 -12.46 -8.44 -27.44
CA SER A 264 -13.73 -7.88 -27.89
C SER A 264 -14.33 -7.10 -26.70
N LEU A 265 -14.38 -5.78 -26.80
CA LEU A 265 -14.88 -4.89 -25.75
C LEU A 265 -16.38 -5.13 -25.56
N ASN A 266 -16.73 -6.07 -24.72
CA ASN A 266 -18.10 -6.23 -24.26
C ASN A 266 -18.33 -5.24 -23.12
N LEU A 267 -18.85 -4.06 -23.44
CA LEU A 267 -19.08 -2.95 -22.49
C LEU A 267 -19.98 -3.34 -21.31
N ASN A 268 -20.87 -4.30 -21.51
CA ASN A 268 -21.75 -4.79 -20.44
C ASN A 268 -20.95 -5.57 -19.36
N GLY A 269 -19.86 -6.25 -19.73
CA GLY A 269 -18.96 -6.90 -18.77
C GLY A 269 -18.05 -5.93 -18.04
N LEU A 270 -17.70 -4.80 -18.67
CA LEU A 270 -16.78 -3.81 -18.08
C LEU A 270 -17.38 -3.13 -16.84
N GLN A 271 -18.69 -2.87 -16.80
CA GLN A 271 -19.34 -2.20 -15.67
C GLN A 271 -19.17 -2.98 -14.36
N GLY A 272 -19.31 -4.32 -14.40
CA GLY A 272 -19.10 -5.18 -13.22
C GLY A 272 -17.64 -5.22 -12.74
N LEU A 273 -16.68 -5.01 -13.64
CA LEU A 273 -15.24 -5.11 -13.34
C LEU A 273 -14.59 -3.75 -13.00
N LEU A 274 -15.30 -2.63 -13.18
CA LEU A 274 -14.72 -1.30 -12.94
C LEU A 274 -14.30 -1.09 -11.48
N ILE A 275 -15.12 -1.50 -10.53
CA ILE A 275 -14.80 -1.36 -9.09
C ILE A 275 -13.54 -2.17 -8.77
N SER A 276 -13.49 -3.43 -9.22
CA SER A 276 -12.33 -4.30 -9.04
C SER A 276 -11.07 -3.72 -9.70
N ALA A 277 -11.20 -3.15 -10.92
CA ALA A 277 -10.09 -2.50 -11.62
C ALA A 277 -9.55 -1.28 -10.84
N VAL A 278 -10.44 -0.46 -10.25
CA VAL A 278 -10.07 0.67 -9.39
C VAL A 278 -9.34 0.17 -8.14
N LEU A 279 -9.88 -0.84 -7.47
CA LEU A 279 -9.29 -1.39 -6.24
C LEU A 279 -7.94 -2.05 -6.50
N ILE A 280 -7.83 -2.89 -7.54
CA ILE A 280 -6.56 -3.52 -7.95
C ILE A 280 -5.53 -2.44 -8.28
N GLY A 281 -5.90 -1.44 -9.07
CA GLY A 281 -5.03 -0.33 -9.42
C GLY A 281 -4.56 0.44 -8.18
N LEU A 282 -5.49 0.86 -7.32
CA LEU A 282 -5.19 1.67 -6.14
C LEU A 282 -4.32 0.90 -5.13
N VAL A 283 -4.67 -0.35 -4.82
CA VAL A 283 -3.90 -1.20 -3.90
C VAL A 283 -2.50 -1.45 -4.45
N GLY A 284 -2.41 -1.82 -5.73
CA GLY A 284 -1.11 -2.01 -6.40
C GLY A 284 -0.25 -0.74 -6.42
N PHE A 285 -0.86 0.42 -6.61
CA PHE A 285 -0.18 1.71 -6.53
C PHE A 285 0.37 1.98 -5.13
N ILE A 286 -0.44 1.78 -4.08
CA ILE A 286 -0.01 2.02 -2.70
C ILE A 286 1.12 1.07 -2.29
N GLU A 287 1.02 -0.22 -2.67
CA GLU A 287 2.09 -1.20 -2.46
C GLU A 287 3.39 -0.76 -3.15
N SER A 288 3.28 -0.33 -4.42
CA SER A 288 4.43 0.12 -5.21
C SER A 288 5.08 1.39 -4.65
N VAL A 289 4.28 2.39 -4.23
CA VAL A 289 4.80 3.61 -3.61
C VAL A 289 5.49 3.30 -2.27
N SER A 290 4.93 2.40 -1.46
CA SER A 290 5.58 1.93 -0.22
C SER A 290 6.95 1.31 -0.50
N MET A 291 7.04 0.50 -1.56
CA MET A 291 8.31 -0.07 -2.03
C MET A 291 9.26 0.97 -2.59
N ALA A 292 8.75 1.89 -3.41
CA ALA A 292 9.55 3.01 -3.94
C ALA A 292 10.14 3.86 -2.81
N GLN A 293 9.41 4.08 -1.71
CA GLN A 293 9.92 4.76 -0.52
C GLN A 293 11.06 3.97 0.16
N THR A 294 10.96 2.65 0.22
CA THR A 294 12.02 1.78 0.75
C THR A 294 13.27 1.85 -0.12
N VAL A 295 13.10 1.79 -1.43
CA VAL A 295 14.17 1.99 -2.43
C VAL A 295 14.79 3.39 -2.26
N ALA A 296 13.96 4.42 -2.17
CA ALA A 296 14.37 5.81 -2.08
C ALA A 296 15.27 6.07 -0.87
N ARG A 297 14.94 5.48 0.29
CA ARG A 297 15.78 5.56 1.50
C ARG A 297 17.17 4.95 1.30
N ARG A 298 17.25 3.81 0.61
CA ARG A 298 18.52 3.11 0.35
C ARG A 298 19.38 3.81 -0.70
N TYR A 299 18.74 4.33 -1.76
CA TYR A 299 19.43 4.97 -2.89
C TYR A 299 19.52 6.49 -2.77
N LYS A 300 18.93 7.09 -1.70
CA LYS A 300 18.90 8.53 -1.45
C LYS A 300 18.31 9.32 -2.62
N VAL A 301 17.22 8.83 -3.18
CA VAL A 301 16.46 9.47 -4.26
C VAL A 301 15.07 9.88 -3.75
N ALA A 302 14.46 10.88 -4.37
CA ALA A 302 13.08 11.26 -4.05
C ALA A 302 12.09 10.33 -4.77
N VAL A 303 10.98 10.00 -4.12
CA VAL A 303 9.83 9.34 -4.74
C VAL A 303 8.95 10.40 -5.38
N ASP A 304 8.54 10.14 -6.61
CA ASP A 304 7.54 10.93 -7.34
C ASP A 304 6.30 10.04 -7.53
N PRO A 305 5.27 10.16 -6.66
CA PRO A 305 4.09 9.29 -6.73
C PRO A 305 3.31 9.41 -8.05
N ASP A 306 3.34 10.58 -8.71
CA ASP A 306 2.68 10.77 -10.00
C ASP A 306 3.41 10.03 -11.12
N ALA A 307 4.75 9.98 -11.06
CA ALA A 307 5.54 9.17 -11.97
C ALA A 307 5.34 7.66 -11.73
N GLU A 308 5.19 7.25 -10.47
CA GLU A 308 4.85 5.86 -10.13
C GLU A 308 3.48 5.46 -10.69
N LEU A 309 2.46 6.34 -10.59
CA LEU A 309 1.14 6.13 -11.21
C LEU A 309 1.25 5.94 -12.72
N ARG A 310 2.02 6.82 -13.42
CA ARG A 310 2.22 6.69 -14.88
C ARG A 310 2.97 5.41 -15.23
N GLY A 311 4.01 5.07 -14.48
CA GLY A 311 4.81 3.87 -14.69
C GLY A 311 3.99 2.60 -14.52
N LEU A 312 3.21 2.50 -13.44
CA LEU A 312 2.32 1.36 -13.19
C LEU A 312 1.16 1.30 -14.17
N GLY A 313 0.60 2.47 -14.53
CA GLY A 313 -0.43 2.57 -15.56
C GLY A 313 0.06 2.03 -16.90
N ALA A 314 1.24 2.46 -17.36
CA ALA A 314 1.86 1.97 -18.58
C ALA A 314 2.18 0.47 -18.50
N ALA A 315 2.63 -0.02 -17.34
CA ALA A 315 2.90 -1.44 -17.12
C ALA A 315 1.64 -2.30 -17.23
N ASN A 316 0.52 -1.85 -16.63
CA ASN A 316 -0.76 -2.55 -16.71
C ASN A 316 -1.36 -2.51 -18.12
N LEU A 317 -1.24 -1.38 -18.82
CA LEU A 317 -1.64 -1.29 -20.24
C LEU A 317 -0.82 -2.27 -21.10
N ALA A 318 0.50 -2.32 -20.90
CA ALA A 318 1.35 -3.28 -21.59
C ALA A 318 0.97 -4.73 -21.27
N SER A 319 0.65 -5.02 -19.98
CA SER A 319 0.18 -6.34 -19.56
C SER A 319 -1.10 -6.76 -20.28
N GLY A 320 -2.09 -5.88 -20.33
CA GLY A 320 -3.36 -6.15 -21.02
C GLY A 320 -3.17 -6.34 -22.53
N LEU A 321 -2.36 -5.50 -23.18
CA LEU A 321 -2.11 -5.58 -24.63
C LEU A 321 -1.44 -6.90 -25.07
N ILE A 322 -0.69 -7.55 -24.18
CA ILE A 322 -0.05 -8.85 -24.44
C ILE A 322 -0.88 -10.05 -23.97
N GLY A 323 -2.14 -9.84 -23.60
CA GLY A 323 -3.02 -10.92 -23.16
C GLY A 323 -2.81 -11.38 -21.71
N ALA A 324 -2.14 -10.59 -20.88
CA ALA A 324 -1.89 -10.93 -19.49
C ALA A 324 -2.86 -10.20 -18.52
N PHE A 325 -2.57 -10.24 -17.24
CA PHE A 325 -3.42 -9.78 -16.14
C PHE A 325 -2.77 -8.63 -15.36
N PRO A 326 -3.48 -7.98 -14.40
CA PRO A 326 -2.95 -6.85 -13.64
C PRO A 326 -1.64 -7.14 -12.93
N VAL A 327 -0.73 -6.17 -12.94
CA VAL A 327 0.61 -6.24 -12.35
C VAL A 327 0.89 -5.04 -11.46
N THR A 328 1.85 -5.20 -10.54
CA THR A 328 2.31 -4.10 -9.67
C THR A 328 3.78 -4.25 -9.28
N GLY A 329 4.32 -3.28 -8.53
CA GLY A 329 5.67 -3.34 -7.98
C GLY A 329 5.76 -4.34 -6.83
N GLY A 330 6.55 -5.41 -7.04
CA GLY A 330 6.67 -6.50 -6.07
C GLY A 330 7.72 -6.26 -4.99
N LEU A 331 7.34 -6.41 -3.71
CA LEU A 331 8.27 -6.33 -2.57
C LEU A 331 9.47 -7.29 -2.75
N THR A 332 9.17 -8.58 -2.89
CA THR A 332 10.20 -9.62 -2.96
C THR A 332 11.13 -9.44 -4.16
N ARG A 333 10.58 -9.09 -5.32
CA ARG A 333 11.32 -8.84 -6.56
C ARG A 333 12.26 -7.65 -6.41
N THR A 334 11.76 -6.55 -5.88
CA THR A 334 12.53 -5.31 -5.70
C THR A 334 13.64 -5.49 -4.67
N VAL A 335 13.36 -6.17 -3.55
CA VAL A 335 14.38 -6.47 -2.53
C VAL A 335 15.48 -7.39 -3.10
N VAL A 336 15.10 -8.39 -3.89
CA VAL A 336 16.10 -9.26 -4.56
C VAL A 336 16.98 -8.44 -5.51
N ASN A 337 16.38 -7.60 -6.33
CA ASN A 337 17.09 -6.73 -7.28
C ASN A 337 18.06 -5.77 -6.55
N MET A 338 17.59 -5.13 -5.45
CA MET A 338 18.42 -4.28 -4.60
C MET A 338 19.60 -5.01 -3.96
N ASP A 339 19.36 -6.21 -3.40
CA ASP A 339 20.38 -6.95 -2.66
C ASP A 339 21.36 -7.68 -3.61
N ALA A 340 20.93 -7.94 -4.84
CA ALA A 340 21.80 -8.40 -5.91
C ALA A 340 22.72 -7.28 -6.45
N GLY A 341 22.52 -6.03 -6.01
CA GLY A 341 23.40 -4.92 -6.34
C GLY A 341 22.93 -4.07 -7.53
N ALA A 342 21.67 -4.21 -7.99
CA ALA A 342 21.13 -3.35 -9.03
C ALA A 342 21.27 -1.87 -8.66
N ARG A 343 21.65 -1.05 -9.63
CA ARG A 343 21.88 0.39 -9.42
C ARG A 343 21.01 1.26 -10.29
N SER A 344 20.46 0.70 -11.34
CA SER A 344 19.65 1.44 -12.30
C SER A 344 18.53 0.56 -12.86
N PRO A 345 17.54 1.17 -13.53
CA PRO A 345 16.47 0.44 -14.19
C PRO A 345 16.98 -0.45 -15.36
N VAL A 346 18.27 -0.32 -15.77
CA VAL A 346 18.90 -1.22 -16.78
C VAL A 346 18.87 -2.66 -16.31
N SER A 347 18.94 -2.92 -14.99
CA SER A 347 18.76 -4.25 -14.42
C SER A 347 17.39 -4.85 -14.81
N SER A 348 16.34 -4.04 -14.83
CA SER A 348 15.00 -4.46 -15.28
C SER A 348 14.95 -4.77 -16.77
N LEU A 349 15.67 -4.00 -17.61
CA LEU A 349 15.79 -4.28 -19.04
C LEU A 349 16.51 -5.61 -19.30
N PHE A 350 17.62 -5.85 -18.60
CA PHE A 350 18.33 -7.13 -18.69
C PHE A 350 17.46 -8.30 -18.19
N SER A 351 16.72 -8.12 -17.08
CA SER A 351 15.80 -9.14 -16.58
C SER A 351 14.70 -9.45 -17.59
N ALA A 352 14.11 -8.45 -18.24
CA ALA A 352 13.11 -8.63 -19.28
C ALA A 352 13.70 -9.39 -20.49
N GLY A 353 14.92 -9.04 -20.92
CA GLY A 353 15.62 -9.75 -22.01
C GLY A 353 15.92 -11.21 -21.66
N LEU A 354 16.41 -11.49 -20.44
CA LEU A 354 16.67 -12.85 -19.98
C LEU A 354 15.38 -13.67 -19.86
N LEU A 355 14.31 -13.09 -19.32
CA LEU A 355 13.00 -13.75 -19.27
C LEU A 355 12.47 -14.06 -20.67
N LEU A 356 12.67 -13.15 -21.62
CA LEU A 356 12.27 -13.36 -23.01
C LEU A 356 13.02 -14.54 -23.62
N LEU A 357 14.35 -14.65 -23.38
CA LEU A 357 15.13 -15.81 -23.83
C LEU A 357 14.63 -17.12 -23.23
N VAL A 358 14.22 -17.12 -21.95
CA VAL A 358 13.62 -18.29 -21.31
C VAL A 358 12.29 -18.67 -21.94
N VAL A 359 11.44 -17.70 -22.25
CA VAL A 359 10.14 -17.93 -22.93
C VAL A 359 10.36 -18.55 -24.31
N LEU A 360 11.37 -18.07 -25.05
CA LEU A 360 11.65 -18.56 -26.41
C LEU A 360 12.33 -19.93 -26.44
N GLY A 361 13.12 -20.28 -25.40
CA GLY A 361 13.97 -21.46 -25.46
C GLY A 361 13.72 -22.56 -24.42
N ALA A 362 13.04 -22.27 -23.32
CA ALA A 362 12.91 -23.20 -22.19
C ALA A 362 11.46 -23.61 -21.88
N GLY A 363 10.50 -23.32 -22.74
CA GLY A 363 9.08 -23.59 -22.51
C GLY A 363 8.78 -25.05 -22.14
N ASP A 364 9.34 -26.01 -22.91
CA ASP A 364 9.13 -27.43 -22.67
C ASP A 364 9.66 -27.91 -21.31
N SER A 365 10.81 -27.37 -20.87
CA SER A 365 11.38 -27.73 -19.58
C SER A 365 10.54 -27.23 -18.39
N LEU A 366 9.85 -26.11 -18.54
CA LEU A 366 9.00 -25.51 -17.52
C LEU A 366 7.60 -26.16 -17.47
N SER A 367 7.17 -26.87 -18.50
CA SER A 367 5.85 -27.53 -18.57
C SER A 367 5.65 -28.61 -17.50
N HIS A 368 6.73 -29.23 -17.05
CA HIS A 368 6.72 -30.32 -16.07
C HIS A 368 6.76 -29.85 -14.61
N LEU A 369 6.79 -28.54 -14.35
CA LEU A 369 6.83 -28.00 -12.98
C LEU A 369 5.54 -28.36 -12.23
N PRO A 370 5.59 -29.00 -11.04
CA PRO A 370 4.40 -29.37 -10.28
C PRO A 370 3.75 -28.14 -9.65
N LEU A 371 2.42 -28.01 -9.81
CA LEU A 371 1.65 -26.91 -9.22
C LEU A 371 1.76 -26.89 -7.70
N ALA A 372 1.89 -28.04 -7.04
CA ALA A 372 2.09 -28.15 -5.60
C ALA A 372 3.39 -27.49 -5.13
N ALA A 373 4.50 -27.61 -5.90
CA ALA A 373 5.76 -26.94 -5.57
C ALA A 373 5.69 -25.42 -5.80
N LEU A 374 4.95 -24.98 -6.82
CA LEU A 374 4.69 -23.56 -7.05
C LEU A 374 3.79 -22.96 -5.95
N ALA A 375 2.77 -23.68 -5.50
CA ALA A 375 1.94 -23.31 -4.37
C ALA A 375 2.75 -23.21 -3.07
N ALA A 376 3.65 -24.17 -2.81
CA ALA A 376 4.59 -24.10 -1.70
C ALA A 376 5.45 -22.84 -1.73
N LEU A 377 5.93 -22.44 -2.91
CA LEU A 377 6.69 -21.21 -3.11
C LEU A 377 5.85 -19.97 -2.75
N ILE A 378 4.57 -19.93 -3.19
CA ILE A 378 3.65 -18.84 -2.84
C ILE A 378 3.45 -18.78 -1.33
N VAL A 379 3.11 -19.90 -0.68
CA VAL A 379 2.88 -19.97 0.77
C VAL A 379 4.08 -19.46 1.56
N VAL A 380 5.29 -19.91 1.20
CA VAL A 380 6.53 -19.49 1.87
C VAL A 380 6.87 -18.01 1.59
N ALA A 381 6.56 -17.49 0.40
CA ALA A 381 6.77 -16.09 0.09
C ALA A 381 5.78 -15.19 0.85
N VAL A 382 4.50 -15.54 0.82
CA VAL A 382 3.40 -14.74 1.39
C VAL A 382 3.40 -14.79 2.92
N SER A 383 3.87 -15.87 3.55
CA SER A 383 3.99 -15.96 5.02
C SER A 383 4.82 -14.83 5.63
N THR A 384 5.72 -14.22 4.87
CA THR A 384 6.53 -13.08 5.33
C THR A 384 5.77 -11.75 5.35
N LEU A 385 4.59 -11.69 4.74
CA LEU A 385 3.74 -10.50 4.68
C LEU A 385 2.85 -10.36 5.93
N PHE A 386 2.76 -11.40 6.75
CA PHE A 386 1.94 -11.42 7.95
C PHE A 386 2.62 -10.65 9.09
N ASP A 387 2.10 -9.45 9.44
CA ASP A 387 2.71 -8.51 10.39
C ASP A 387 1.96 -8.39 11.71
N ILE A 388 2.08 -9.41 12.58
CA ILE A 388 1.55 -9.35 13.96
C ILE A 388 2.25 -8.25 14.78
N LYS A 389 3.54 -8.01 14.52
CA LYS A 389 4.29 -6.98 15.25
C LYS A 389 3.77 -5.59 14.93
N GLY A 390 3.29 -5.38 13.70
CA GLY A 390 2.61 -4.15 13.29
C GLY A 390 1.33 -3.92 14.07
N LEU A 391 0.50 -4.96 14.26
CA LEU A 391 -0.69 -4.89 15.11
C LEU A 391 -0.35 -4.48 16.55
N VAL A 392 0.62 -5.16 17.18
CA VAL A 392 1.01 -4.87 18.57
C VAL A 392 1.52 -3.43 18.71
N ARG A 393 2.37 -2.96 17.78
CA ARG A 393 2.86 -1.58 17.78
C ARG A 393 1.74 -0.56 17.60
N ALA A 394 0.83 -0.80 16.64
CA ALA A 394 -0.32 0.08 16.41
C ALA A 394 -1.20 0.17 17.66
N TRP A 395 -1.50 -0.97 18.30
CA TRP A 395 -2.30 -1.03 19.52
C TRP A 395 -1.67 -0.34 20.73
N GLN A 396 -0.35 -0.44 20.87
CA GLN A 396 0.39 0.22 21.94
C GLN A 396 0.50 1.74 21.75
N PHE A 397 0.55 2.19 20.49
CA PHE A 397 0.68 3.61 20.17
C PHE A 397 -0.68 4.32 20.21
N ASP A 398 -1.69 3.76 19.51
CA ASP A 398 -3.06 4.27 19.47
C ASP A 398 -4.04 3.11 19.29
N ARG A 399 -5.01 3.00 20.21
CA ARG A 399 -6.03 1.95 20.17
C ARG A 399 -6.90 2.01 18.91
N MET A 400 -7.14 3.22 18.36
CA MET A 400 -7.88 3.36 17.10
C MET A 400 -7.11 2.80 15.91
N ASP A 401 -5.81 2.99 15.88
CA ASP A 401 -4.94 2.44 14.84
C ASP A 401 -4.89 0.90 14.93
N GLY A 402 -4.79 0.36 16.15
CA GLY A 402 -4.86 -1.08 16.39
C GLY A 402 -6.21 -1.69 16.02
N ALA A 403 -7.32 -1.01 16.37
CA ALA A 403 -8.66 -1.43 15.99
C ALA A 403 -8.85 -1.39 14.46
N SER A 404 -8.35 -0.36 13.78
CA SER A 404 -8.41 -0.26 12.32
C SER A 404 -7.66 -1.40 11.64
N TRP A 405 -6.48 -1.77 12.15
CA TRP A 405 -5.74 -2.93 11.68
C TRP A 405 -6.58 -4.22 11.82
N LEU A 406 -7.11 -4.46 13.02
CA LEU A 406 -7.85 -5.68 13.34
C LEU A 406 -9.15 -5.80 12.54
N ILE A 407 -9.93 -4.71 12.45
CA ILE A 407 -11.19 -4.68 11.72
C ILE A 407 -10.95 -4.92 10.23
N THR A 408 -9.91 -4.29 9.65
CA THR A 408 -9.55 -4.52 8.24
C THR A 408 -9.10 -5.96 8.02
N PHE A 409 -8.26 -6.52 8.90
CA PHE A 409 -7.82 -7.92 8.84
C PHE A 409 -9.02 -8.89 8.87
N LEU A 410 -9.90 -8.74 9.86
CA LEU A 410 -11.09 -9.57 10.00
C LEU A 410 -12.08 -9.37 8.83
N GLY A 411 -12.22 -8.13 8.34
CA GLY A 411 -13.05 -7.82 7.19
C GLY A 411 -12.60 -8.54 5.93
N VAL A 412 -11.29 -8.57 5.67
CA VAL A 412 -10.71 -9.33 4.56
C VAL A 412 -11.03 -10.81 4.69
N LEU A 413 -10.90 -11.38 5.88
CA LEU A 413 -11.14 -12.81 6.11
C LEU A 413 -12.62 -13.21 6.02
N SER A 414 -13.53 -12.32 6.44
CA SER A 414 -14.96 -12.62 6.55
C SER A 414 -15.79 -12.17 5.35
N LEU A 415 -15.38 -11.10 4.67
CA LEU A 415 -16.14 -10.49 3.57
C LEU A 415 -15.42 -10.59 2.21
N GLY A 416 -14.15 -11.04 2.20
CA GLY A 416 -13.30 -11.08 1.02
C GLY A 416 -12.44 -9.80 0.86
N LEU A 417 -11.59 -9.80 -0.17
CA LEU A 417 -10.56 -8.77 -0.37
C LEU A 417 -11.16 -7.41 -0.73
N GLU A 418 -12.11 -7.38 -1.67
CA GLU A 418 -12.71 -6.13 -2.13
C GLU A 418 -13.48 -5.42 -1.01
N ALA A 419 -14.36 -6.13 -0.31
CA ALA A 419 -15.09 -5.57 0.80
C ALA A 419 -14.17 -5.18 1.98
N GLY A 420 -13.15 -5.99 2.25
CA GLY A 420 -12.16 -5.73 3.30
C GLY A 420 -11.37 -4.45 3.07
N ILE A 421 -10.92 -4.17 1.84
CA ILE A 421 -10.18 -2.94 1.54
C ILE A 421 -11.10 -1.72 1.54
N ILE A 422 -12.33 -1.81 1.01
CA ILE A 422 -13.32 -0.73 1.05
C ILE A 422 -13.60 -0.35 2.50
N MET A 423 -13.82 -1.34 3.36
CA MET A 423 -14.01 -1.13 4.79
C MET A 423 -12.79 -0.47 5.45
N GLY A 424 -11.58 -0.91 5.09
CA GLY A 424 -10.33 -0.30 5.56
C GLY A 424 -10.20 1.17 5.16
N ILE A 425 -10.51 1.50 3.91
CA ILE A 425 -10.52 2.89 3.41
C ILE A 425 -11.54 3.72 4.18
N ALA A 426 -12.76 3.21 4.33
CA ALA A 426 -13.82 3.89 5.06
C ALA A 426 -13.44 4.13 6.53
N LEU A 427 -12.84 3.15 7.21
CA LEU A 427 -12.34 3.29 8.58
C LEU A 427 -11.20 4.31 8.69
N SER A 428 -10.28 4.33 7.73
CA SER A 428 -9.18 5.30 7.71
C SER A 428 -9.72 6.73 7.57
N ALA A 429 -10.66 6.95 6.64
CA ALA A 429 -11.31 8.23 6.43
C ALA A 429 -12.16 8.65 7.67
N ALA A 430 -12.95 7.72 8.21
CA ALA A 430 -13.75 7.97 9.39
C ALA A 430 -12.88 8.30 10.62
N GLY A 431 -11.78 7.58 10.81
CA GLY A 431 -10.82 7.85 11.89
C GLY A 431 -10.15 9.23 11.78
N LEU A 432 -9.79 9.65 10.56
CA LEU A 432 -9.27 11.00 10.31
C LEU A 432 -10.31 12.07 10.65
N LEU A 433 -11.53 11.92 10.13
CA LEU A 433 -12.64 12.86 10.41
C LEU A 433 -12.96 12.92 11.90
N TRP A 434 -12.97 11.77 12.58
CA TRP A 434 -13.19 11.72 14.03
C TRP A 434 -12.13 12.48 14.82
N ARG A 435 -10.85 12.35 14.47
CA ARG A 435 -9.75 13.09 15.11
C ARG A 435 -9.87 14.60 14.84
N MET A 436 -10.21 14.99 13.62
CA MET A 436 -10.39 16.39 13.24
C MET A 436 -11.63 17.02 13.90
N SER A 437 -12.70 16.25 14.12
CA SER A 437 -13.92 16.73 14.76
C SER A 437 -13.79 16.92 16.27
N ARG A 438 -12.70 16.43 16.90
CA ARG A 438 -12.48 16.52 18.35
C ARG A 438 -11.12 17.11 18.66
N PRO A 439 -10.88 18.40 18.35
CA PRO A 439 -9.62 19.05 18.68
C PRO A 439 -9.42 19.08 20.19
N HIS A 440 -8.18 19.02 20.63
CA HIS A 440 -7.85 19.21 22.02
C HIS A 440 -8.07 20.68 22.39
N ILE A 441 -8.79 20.94 23.49
CA ILE A 441 -9.04 22.30 24.01
C ILE A 441 -8.40 22.36 25.40
N ALA A 442 -7.44 23.27 25.56
CA ALA A 442 -6.69 23.45 26.79
C ALA A 442 -7.03 24.74 27.49
N VAL A 443 -7.30 24.69 28.79
CA VAL A 443 -7.30 25.87 29.66
C VAL A 443 -5.87 26.29 29.89
N LEU A 444 -5.58 27.57 29.66
CA LEU A 444 -4.23 28.13 29.80
C LEU A 444 -4.14 29.05 31.02
N GLY A 445 -2.92 29.13 31.58
CA GLY A 445 -2.51 30.13 32.54
C GLY A 445 -1.08 30.58 32.23
N ARG A 446 -0.67 31.72 32.79
CA ARG A 446 0.64 32.31 32.61
C ARG A 446 1.66 31.60 33.51
N ILE A 447 2.82 31.26 32.99
CA ILE A 447 3.94 30.83 33.84
C ILE A 447 4.44 32.04 34.68
N PRO A 448 4.62 31.90 36.00
CA PRO A 448 5.09 33.00 36.84
C PRO A 448 6.33 33.68 36.28
N CYS A 449 6.36 35.00 36.32
CA CYS A 449 7.45 35.82 35.82
C CYS A 449 7.83 35.60 34.35
N SER A 450 6.87 35.22 33.50
CA SER A 450 7.10 35.01 32.06
C SER A 450 5.89 35.42 31.23
N GLU A 451 6.09 35.61 29.93
CA GLU A 451 5.04 35.88 28.94
C GLU A 451 4.41 34.59 28.37
N HIS A 452 4.83 33.41 28.85
CA HIS A 452 4.42 32.13 28.30
C HIS A 452 3.17 31.57 28.97
N PHE A 453 2.24 31.13 28.13
CA PHE A 453 1.01 30.45 28.56
C PHE A 453 1.12 28.94 28.36
N ARG A 454 0.68 28.18 29.36
CA ARG A 454 0.71 26.71 29.37
C ARG A 454 -0.58 26.14 29.96
N ASN A 455 -0.83 24.88 29.66
CA ASN A 455 -1.98 24.14 30.16
C ASN A 455 -1.92 24.03 31.68
N VAL A 456 -2.99 24.48 32.36
CA VAL A 456 -3.13 24.49 33.84
C VAL A 456 -3.02 23.08 34.43
N GLN A 457 -3.34 22.03 33.71
CA GLN A 457 -3.27 20.64 34.18
C GLN A 457 -1.87 20.05 34.14
N ARG A 458 -0.93 20.69 33.40
CA ARG A 458 0.41 20.15 33.15
C ARG A 458 1.54 20.99 33.73
N HIS A 459 1.25 22.23 34.07
CA HIS A 459 2.24 23.20 34.56
C HIS A 459 1.69 24.00 35.73
N HIS A 460 2.56 24.46 36.60
CA HIS A 460 2.23 25.44 37.64
C HIS A 460 2.11 26.81 36.94
N VAL A 461 0.95 27.40 36.98
CA VAL A 461 0.61 28.63 36.24
C VAL A 461 -0.26 29.55 37.10
N GLU A 462 -0.25 30.84 36.78
CA GLU A 462 -1.12 31.86 37.32
C GLU A 462 -2.33 32.05 36.39
N THR A 463 -3.53 32.16 36.97
CA THR A 463 -4.76 32.47 36.24
C THR A 463 -5.36 33.77 36.75
N LEU A 464 -6.06 34.52 35.90
CA LEU A 464 -6.80 35.71 36.32
C LEU A 464 -8.17 35.30 36.92
N PRO A 465 -8.61 35.95 38.00
CA PRO A 465 -10.00 35.86 38.42
C PRO A 465 -10.94 36.26 37.28
N HIS A 466 -12.12 35.67 37.23
CA HIS A 466 -13.16 35.99 36.26
C HIS A 466 -12.79 35.88 34.77
N THR A 467 -11.61 35.28 34.44
CA THR A 467 -11.13 35.15 33.04
C THR A 467 -10.69 33.73 32.75
N ILE A 468 -11.19 33.17 31.62
CA ILE A 468 -10.75 31.88 31.11
C ILE A 468 -9.99 32.08 29.80
N PHE A 469 -8.79 31.54 29.74
CA PHE A 469 -8.02 31.42 28.49
C PHE A 469 -8.17 30.01 27.94
N LEU A 470 -8.72 29.86 26.75
CA LEU A 470 -8.88 28.57 26.07
C LEU A 470 -8.07 28.54 24.78
N ARG A 471 -7.21 27.56 24.62
CA ARG A 471 -6.50 27.30 23.34
C ARG A 471 -7.18 26.15 22.61
N ILE A 472 -7.49 26.36 21.35
CA ILE A 472 -8.05 25.35 20.46
C ILE A 472 -6.91 24.79 19.62
N ASP A 473 -6.58 23.51 19.80
CA ASP A 473 -5.46 22.84 19.13
C ASP A 473 -5.93 22.16 17.82
N GLY A 474 -6.38 22.96 16.85
CA GLY A 474 -6.84 22.48 15.53
C GLY A 474 -7.56 23.53 14.71
N ASN A 475 -7.78 23.28 13.42
CA ASN A 475 -8.54 24.15 12.54
C ASN A 475 -10.01 24.21 12.96
N LEU A 476 -10.67 25.33 12.66
CA LEU A 476 -12.09 25.55 12.95
C LEU A 476 -12.90 25.32 11.68
N PHE A 477 -13.86 24.41 11.72
CA PHE A 477 -14.69 24.09 10.56
C PHE A 477 -16.03 23.47 10.98
N PHE A 478 -16.94 23.33 10.04
CA PHE A 478 -18.29 22.81 10.28
C PHE A 478 -18.34 21.49 11.07
N GLY A 479 -17.33 20.63 10.93
CA GLY A 479 -17.30 19.30 11.56
C GLY A 479 -16.88 19.32 13.04
N ASN A 480 -16.33 20.43 13.58
CA ASN A 480 -15.89 20.49 14.97
C ASN A 480 -16.46 21.68 15.76
N TRP A 481 -17.03 22.68 15.13
CA TRP A 481 -17.51 23.88 15.80
C TRP A 481 -18.54 23.58 16.91
N ALA A 482 -19.53 22.74 16.62
CA ALA A 482 -20.54 22.38 17.60
C ALA A 482 -19.94 21.78 18.88
N ARG A 483 -18.92 20.93 18.73
CA ARG A 483 -18.20 20.33 19.86
C ARG A 483 -17.37 21.35 20.62
N ILE A 484 -16.73 22.28 19.92
CA ILE A 484 -15.94 23.36 20.53
C ILE A 484 -16.86 24.24 21.37
N ARG A 485 -18.03 24.65 20.84
CA ARG A 485 -19.05 25.44 21.57
C ARG A 485 -19.54 24.71 22.81
N GLU A 486 -19.85 23.41 22.73
CA GLU A 486 -20.24 22.59 23.88
C GLU A 486 -19.17 22.58 24.97
N VAL A 487 -17.88 22.41 24.61
CA VAL A 487 -16.77 22.40 25.58
C VAL A 487 -16.57 23.79 26.20
N ILE A 488 -16.72 24.86 25.42
CA ILE A 488 -16.64 26.24 25.93
C ILE A 488 -17.75 26.47 26.95
N GLY A 489 -19.01 26.15 26.61
CA GLY A 489 -20.15 26.27 27.53
C GLY A 489 -19.96 25.51 28.83
N ALA A 490 -19.55 24.22 28.74
CA ALA A 490 -19.28 23.43 29.93
C ALA A 490 -18.13 23.98 30.81
N ARG A 491 -17.14 24.68 30.21
CA ARG A 491 -16.08 25.33 30.98
C ARG A 491 -16.52 26.59 31.69
N ILE A 492 -17.43 27.36 31.08
CA ILE A 492 -18.03 28.55 31.69
C ILE A 492 -18.92 28.13 32.87
N GLU A 493 -19.81 27.14 32.65
CA GLU A 493 -20.69 26.61 33.70
C GLU A 493 -19.90 26.07 34.91
N GLN A 494 -18.77 25.41 34.73
CA GLN A 494 -17.91 24.92 35.81
C GLN A 494 -17.41 26.04 36.74
N HIS A 495 -17.33 27.27 36.28
CA HIS A 495 -16.86 28.42 37.06
C HIS A 495 -18.03 29.22 37.71
N SER A 496 -19.26 28.67 37.75
CA SER A 496 -20.39 29.13 38.55
C SER A 496 -20.73 30.63 38.41
N GLY A 497 -20.83 31.13 37.17
CA GLY A 497 -21.29 32.50 36.90
C GLY A 497 -20.30 33.62 37.29
N GLN A 498 -19.06 33.29 37.60
CA GLN A 498 -18.00 34.24 37.97
C GLN A 498 -17.13 34.69 36.80
N ILE A 499 -17.44 34.26 35.56
CA ILE A 499 -16.64 34.57 34.38
C ILE A 499 -17.17 35.83 33.72
N GLU A 500 -16.29 36.79 33.52
CA GLU A 500 -16.57 38.05 32.82
C GLU A 500 -15.88 38.09 31.46
N HIS A 501 -14.76 37.31 31.29
CA HIS A 501 -13.99 37.30 30.06
C HIS A 501 -13.62 35.88 29.60
N LEU A 502 -13.86 35.59 28.33
CA LEU A 502 -13.41 34.42 27.64
C LEU A 502 -12.38 34.81 26.56
N VAL A 503 -11.14 34.37 26.70
CA VAL A 503 -10.08 34.58 25.71
C VAL A 503 -9.85 33.31 24.92
N LEU A 504 -10.17 33.31 23.63
CA LEU A 504 -9.85 32.22 22.72
C LEU A 504 -8.48 32.44 22.08
N ASN A 505 -7.51 31.62 22.46
CA ASN A 505 -6.19 31.59 21.83
C ASN A 505 -6.25 30.73 20.54
N LEU A 506 -6.00 31.37 19.40
CA LEU A 506 -6.07 30.79 18.06
C LEU A 506 -4.68 30.47 17.47
N ALA A 507 -3.63 30.40 18.29
CA ALA A 507 -2.25 30.10 17.85
C ALA A 507 -2.10 28.81 17.06
N SER A 508 -2.93 27.81 17.36
CA SER A 508 -2.92 26.51 16.67
C SER A 508 -3.96 26.39 15.55
N VAL A 509 -4.74 27.45 15.30
CA VAL A 509 -5.73 27.50 14.22
C VAL A 509 -5.05 28.02 12.96
N ASN A 510 -4.92 27.17 11.94
CA ASN A 510 -4.30 27.56 10.67
C ASN A 510 -5.32 27.85 9.58
N ASP A 511 -6.57 27.43 9.78
CA ASP A 511 -7.65 27.63 8.82
C ASP A 511 -9.00 27.71 9.53
N ILE A 512 -9.95 28.47 8.91
CA ILE A 512 -11.31 28.63 9.38
C ILE A 512 -12.26 28.63 8.17
N ASP A 513 -13.40 27.96 8.28
CA ASP A 513 -14.47 28.00 7.28
C ASP A 513 -15.60 28.98 7.67
N THR A 514 -16.55 29.16 6.77
CA THR A 514 -17.67 30.09 6.95
C THR A 514 -18.55 29.68 8.16
N THR A 515 -18.79 28.39 8.35
CA THR A 515 -19.60 27.88 9.47
C THR A 515 -18.97 28.19 10.83
N ALA A 516 -17.65 28.06 10.92
CA ALA A 516 -16.93 28.38 12.15
C ALA A 516 -16.87 29.90 12.40
N LEU A 517 -16.78 30.72 11.34
CA LEU A 517 -16.90 32.17 11.45
C LEU A 517 -18.26 32.58 12.02
N GLU A 518 -19.35 32.11 11.40
CA GLU A 518 -20.71 32.35 11.90
C GLU A 518 -20.89 31.85 13.34
N GLY A 519 -20.24 30.71 13.63
CA GLY A 519 -20.23 30.15 14.96
C GLY A 519 -19.50 31.02 16.01
N ILE A 520 -18.39 31.67 15.67
CA ILE A 520 -17.70 32.63 16.57
C ILE A 520 -18.60 33.85 16.83
N LEU A 521 -19.24 34.38 15.79
CA LEU A 521 -20.15 35.51 15.93
C LEU A 521 -21.37 35.16 16.80
N GLY A 522 -22.01 34.01 16.56
CA GLY A 522 -23.08 33.52 17.41
C GLY A 522 -22.65 33.25 18.86
N LEU A 523 -21.43 32.74 19.07
CA LEU A 523 -20.87 32.60 20.41
C LEU A 523 -20.69 33.95 21.11
N GLN A 524 -20.27 34.98 20.36
CA GLN A 524 -20.18 36.36 20.90
C GLN A 524 -21.55 36.86 21.39
N GLU A 525 -22.60 36.67 20.58
CA GLU A 525 -23.97 37.08 20.93
C GLU A 525 -24.45 36.36 22.20
N ASP A 526 -24.34 35.03 22.25
CA ASP A 526 -24.72 34.21 23.39
C ASP A 526 -24.01 34.67 24.70
N LEU A 527 -22.68 34.86 24.59
CA LEU A 527 -21.86 35.28 25.74
C LEU A 527 -22.19 36.70 26.21
N GLN A 528 -22.54 37.61 25.31
CA GLN A 528 -22.95 38.96 25.66
C GLN A 528 -24.30 38.97 26.43
N GLU A 529 -25.23 38.07 26.09
CA GLU A 529 -26.48 37.90 26.84
C GLU A 529 -26.20 37.44 28.29
N ASP A 530 -25.15 36.59 28.47
CA ASP A 530 -24.71 36.10 29.78
C ASP A 530 -23.76 37.07 30.51
N GLY A 531 -23.49 38.26 29.94
CA GLY A 531 -22.57 39.25 30.52
C GLY A 531 -21.08 38.90 30.37
N VAL A 532 -20.73 37.95 29.51
CA VAL A 532 -19.34 37.49 29.26
C VAL A 532 -18.78 38.15 28.00
N SER A 533 -17.62 38.76 28.08
CA SER A 533 -16.93 39.36 26.92
C SER A 533 -16.04 38.35 26.23
N LEU A 534 -16.28 38.11 24.93
CA LEU A 534 -15.41 37.29 24.07
C LEU A 534 -14.21 38.11 23.58
N CYS A 535 -13.01 37.58 23.75
CA CYS A 535 -11.78 38.13 23.21
C CYS A 535 -11.03 37.05 22.38
N LEU A 536 -10.32 37.47 21.34
CA LEU A 536 -9.46 36.60 20.55
C LEU A 536 -8.00 36.96 20.75
N ALA A 537 -7.12 35.97 20.81
CA ALA A 537 -5.68 36.18 20.93
C ALA A 537 -4.88 35.28 19.98
N GLU A 538 -3.71 35.73 19.54
CA GLU A 538 -2.74 34.99 18.73
C GLU A 538 -3.33 34.49 17.40
N ILE A 539 -4.09 35.34 16.70
CA ILE A 539 -4.66 35.00 15.40
C ILE A 539 -3.54 34.95 14.35
N ARG A 540 -3.40 33.83 13.65
CA ARG A 540 -2.44 33.69 12.56
C ARG A 540 -2.87 34.46 11.31
N GLY A 541 -1.88 34.98 10.54
CA GLY A 541 -2.14 35.80 9.35
C GLY A 541 -3.21 35.27 8.41
N PRO A 542 -3.15 34.03 7.90
CA PRO A 542 -4.18 33.51 6.98
C PRO A 542 -5.59 33.46 7.59
N VAL A 543 -5.71 33.22 8.89
CA VAL A 543 -6.98 33.25 9.62
C VAL A 543 -7.44 34.68 9.83
N GLY A 544 -6.50 35.57 10.20
CA GLY A 544 -6.78 37.00 10.34
C GLY A 544 -7.27 37.65 9.04
N ASP A 545 -6.69 37.27 7.90
CA ASP A 545 -7.14 37.74 6.59
C ASP A 545 -8.60 37.34 6.28
N LYS A 546 -9.00 36.13 6.67
CA LYS A 546 -10.39 35.64 6.54
C LYS A 546 -11.35 36.31 7.52
N LEU A 547 -10.89 36.62 8.72
CA LEU A 547 -11.69 37.26 9.77
C LEU A 547 -11.80 38.78 9.61
N LYS A 548 -10.94 39.38 8.78
CA LYS A 548 -10.90 40.82 8.57
C LYS A 548 -12.25 41.38 8.08
N GLY A 549 -12.77 42.36 8.82
CA GLY A 549 -14.07 42.98 8.52
C GLY A 549 -15.29 42.23 9.07
N HIS A 550 -15.10 41.11 9.75
CA HIS A 550 -16.18 40.32 10.32
C HIS A 550 -16.22 40.37 11.87
N LEU A 551 -15.11 40.73 12.54
CA LEU A 551 -14.99 40.75 14.00
C LEU A 551 -15.45 42.07 14.60
N HIS A 552 -16.72 42.45 14.38
CA HIS A 552 -17.28 43.68 14.96
C HIS A 552 -17.50 43.50 16.46
N GLY A 553 -16.84 44.35 17.28
CA GLY A 553 -17.02 44.35 18.74
C GLY A 553 -16.25 43.26 19.50
N ILE A 554 -15.47 42.40 18.83
CA ILE A 554 -14.59 41.42 19.48
C ILE A 554 -13.18 42.00 19.63
N PRO A 555 -12.66 42.20 20.86
CA PRO A 555 -11.28 42.61 21.08
C PRO A 555 -10.32 41.53 20.55
N VAL A 556 -9.27 41.94 19.81
CA VAL A 556 -8.23 41.08 19.27
C VAL A 556 -6.88 41.50 19.83
N TYR A 557 -6.17 40.58 20.45
CA TYR A 557 -4.85 40.78 21.02
C TYR A 557 -3.79 40.02 20.22
N LEU A 558 -2.61 40.61 20.08
CA LEU A 558 -1.49 39.99 19.35
C LEU A 558 -0.95 38.76 20.11
N SER A 559 -1.02 38.77 21.43
CA SER A 559 -0.57 37.66 22.26
C SER A 559 -1.52 37.40 23.42
N SER A 560 -1.46 36.20 23.99
CA SER A 560 -2.16 35.86 25.24
C SER A 560 -1.67 36.69 26.40
N HIS A 561 -0.42 37.14 26.38
CA HIS A 561 0.16 38.00 27.40
C HIS A 561 -0.43 39.42 27.36
N GLU A 562 -0.53 40.01 26.17
CA GLU A 562 -1.20 41.30 25.96
C GLU A 562 -2.65 41.25 26.46
N ALA A 563 -3.37 40.19 26.14
CA ALA A 563 -4.74 39.99 26.62
C ALA A 563 -4.78 39.89 28.15
N TYR A 564 -3.81 39.19 28.77
CA TYR A 564 -3.72 39.02 30.20
C TYR A 564 -3.48 40.34 30.91
N GLU A 565 -2.53 41.18 30.45
CA GLU A 565 -2.24 42.49 31.02
C GLU A 565 -3.42 43.46 30.86
N ALA A 566 -4.01 43.52 29.66
CA ALA A 566 -5.16 44.39 29.40
C ALA A 566 -6.36 44.05 30.27
N LEU A 567 -6.56 42.79 30.62
CA LEU A 567 -7.69 42.34 31.48
C LEU A 567 -7.34 42.42 32.97
N MET A 568 -6.07 42.37 33.35
CA MET A 568 -5.62 42.59 34.73
C MET A 568 -5.75 44.05 35.16
N GLU A 569 -5.53 45.02 34.25
CA GLU A 569 -5.59 46.47 34.52
C GLU A 569 -7.01 47.02 34.58
N ARG A 570 -8.03 46.25 34.15
CA ARG A 570 -9.44 46.71 34.27
C ARG A 570 -9.92 46.45 35.70
N PRO A 571 -10.21 47.51 36.49
CA PRO A 571 -10.85 47.34 37.80
C PRO A 571 -12.21 46.70 37.61
N ALA A 572 -12.59 45.73 38.46
CA ALA A 572 -13.87 45.04 38.46
C ALA A 572 -15.05 46.03 38.65
#